data_71858ea8da35c9e125898ffd5d7236cd
#
_entry.id   71858ea8da35c9e125898ffd5d7236cd
#
_cell.length_a   1.000
_cell.length_b   1.000
_cell.length_c   1.000
_cell.angle_alpha   90.00
_cell.angle_beta   90.00
_cell.angle_gamma   90.00
#
_symmetry.space_group_name_H-M   'P 1'
#
loop_
_entity.id
_entity.type
_entity.pdbx_description
1 polymer ?
#
loop_
_entity_poly.entity_id
_entity_poly.type
_entity_poly.pdbx_seq_one_letter_code
_entity_poly.pdbx_strand_id
1 'polypeptide(L)'
;SDVCSSDLPDKVTVIPNFVDTNTFAFSPHRTEKEKHFTFISIGNLNKRKGFWDLLTAFHWAFKDMPHVSLIIAGDGEEMQSLKEQIQSLHLQEQVKLTGRLSREELSGLLGTCDAFVLASFAETFGIVFIEAMGTGLPAIGTICGGPEDIITPESGFLIRPGDVDALAAKMKTLYDTYESFDKEKIRQSIVSRFDFQLAGQKLRQVYSEALEMSKPPKASES
;
A
#
# COMPACT_ATOMS: atom_id res chain seq x y z
N SER A 1 17.57 -4.56 -8.14
CA SER A 1 18.50 -5.28 -9.02
C SER A 1 18.16 -4.87 -10.45
N ASP A 2 18.93 -3.94 -10.97
CA ASP A 2 18.88 -3.52 -12.36
C ASP A 2 19.22 -4.71 -13.25
N VAL A 3 18.21 -5.41 -13.71
CA VAL A 3 18.37 -6.19 -14.92
C VAL A 3 18.52 -5.17 -16.03
N CYS A 4 19.73 -5.05 -16.52
CA CYS A 4 20.20 -4.14 -17.53
C CYS A 4 19.16 -3.90 -18.63
N SER A 5 18.38 -2.85 -18.53
CA SER A 5 17.52 -2.34 -19.62
C SER A 5 18.39 -1.72 -20.75
N SER A 6 19.72 -1.62 -20.54
CA SER A 6 20.64 -1.02 -21.50
C SER A 6 20.89 -1.87 -22.74
N ASP A 7 20.71 -3.20 -22.65
CA ASP A 7 21.07 -4.10 -23.76
C ASP A 7 19.90 -4.46 -24.68
N LEU A 8 18.65 -4.15 -24.29
CA LEU A 8 17.45 -4.42 -25.08
C LEU A 8 16.36 -3.32 -24.98
N PRO A 9 16.69 -2.03 -25.05
CA PRO A 9 15.73 -0.94 -24.82
C PRO A 9 14.50 -0.98 -25.74
N ASP A 10 14.67 -1.46 -26.95
CA ASP A 10 13.60 -1.48 -27.97
C ASP A 10 12.71 -2.74 -27.92
N LYS A 11 13.00 -3.69 -27.02
CA LYS A 11 12.30 -4.99 -26.95
C LYS A 11 11.64 -5.27 -25.60
N VAL A 12 11.78 -4.37 -24.64
CA VAL A 12 11.25 -4.56 -23.28
C VAL A 12 10.23 -3.47 -22.96
N THR A 13 8.99 -3.87 -22.71
CA THR A 13 7.94 -2.99 -22.23
C THR A 13 7.60 -3.37 -20.80
N VAL A 14 7.73 -2.42 -19.87
CA VAL A 14 7.34 -2.62 -18.46
C VAL A 14 5.86 -2.32 -18.28
N ILE A 15 5.12 -3.32 -17.79
CA ILE A 15 3.73 -3.17 -17.35
C ILE A 15 3.74 -3.31 -15.82
N PRO A 16 3.45 -2.26 -15.06
CA PRO A 16 3.44 -2.34 -13.61
C PRO A 16 2.29 -3.25 -13.11
N ASN A 17 2.39 -3.71 -11.87
CA ASN A 17 1.25 -4.32 -11.20
C ASN A 17 0.08 -3.32 -11.15
N PHE A 18 -1.13 -3.85 -11.02
CA PHE A 18 -2.35 -3.08 -11.09
C PHE A 18 -3.34 -3.46 -9.98
N VAL A 19 -4.31 -2.61 -9.78
CA VAL A 19 -5.43 -2.81 -8.86
C VAL A 19 -6.75 -2.75 -9.62
N ASP A 20 -7.70 -3.58 -9.20
CA ASP A 20 -9.10 -3.45 -9.62
C ASP A 20 -9.76 -2.34 -8.80
N THR A 21 -9.85 -1.16 -9.38
CA THR A 21 -10.42 0.03 -8.73
C THR A 21 -11.95 -0.03 -8.59
N ASN A 22 -12.63 -1.03 -9.17
CA ASN A 22 -14.04 -1.31 -8.90
C ASN A 22 -14.19 -2.08 -7.59
N THR A 23 -13.33 -3.06 -7.34
CA THR A 23 -13.28 -3.80 -6.08
C THR A 23 -12.82 -2.87 -4.95
N PHE A 24 -11.70 -2.15 -5.12
CA PHE A 24 -11.20 -1.17 -4.16
C PHE A 24 -11.75 0.22 -4.50
N ALA A 25 -13.07 0.36 -4.28
CA ALA A 25 -13.80 1.57 -4.61
C ALA A 25 -13.49 2.72 -3.62
N PHE A 26 -13.60 3.95 -4.12
CA PHE A 26 -13.47 5.15 -3.30
C PHE A 26 -14.49 5.15 -2.16
N SER A 27 -14.01 5.40 -0.95
CA SER A 27 -14.86 5.60 0.21
C SER A 27 -14.76 7.06 0.68
N PRO A 28 -15.84 7.84 0.58
CA PRO A 28 -15.86 9.22 1.06
C PRO A 28 -15.94 9.30 2.59
N HIS A 29 -15.75 8.18 3.30
CA HIS A 29 -15.85 8.12 4.74
C HIS A 29 -15.01 9.22 5.38
N ARG A 30 -15.63 10.02 6.22
CA ARG A 30 -14.99 11.04 7.04
C ARG A 30 -15.14 10.64 8.50
N THR A 31 -14.01 10.39 9.11
CA THR A 31 -13.96 10.11 10.55
C THR A 31 -13.92 11.42 11.33
N GLU A 32 -14.67 11.49 12.40
CA GLU A 32 -14.45 12.48 13.45
C GLU A 32 -13.23 11.98 14.26
N LYS A 33 -12.02 12.35 13.85
CA LYS A 33 -10.76 11.78 14.36
C LYS A 33 -10.58 11.86 15.89
N GLU A 34 -11.20 12.85 16.51
CA GLU A 34 -11.21 12.98 17.97
C GLU A 34 -12.07 11.92 18.67
N LYS A 35 -13.00 11.31 17.95
CA LYS A 35 -13.85 10.21 18.45
C LYS A 35 -13.32 8.86 18.06
N HIS A 36 -12.80 8.74 16.87
CA HIS A 36 -12.26 7.48 16.37
C HIS A 36 -11.32 7.73 15.19
N PHE A 37 -10.17 7.05 15.15
CA PHE A 37 -9.23 7.05 14.03
C PHE A 37 -8.59 5.68 13.88
N THR A 38 -8.62 5.11 12.69
CA THR A 38 -8.11 3.76 12.44
C THR A 38 -7.01 3.73 11.41
N PHE A 39 -5.81 3.34 11.84
CA PHE A 39 -4.76 2.88 10.94
C PHE A 39 -5.02 1.44 10.51
N ILE A 40 -4.64 1.10 9.27
CA ILE A 40 -4.64 -0.28 8.79
C ILE A 40 -3.30 -0.64 8.18
N SER A 41 -2.85 -1.86 8.44
CA SER A 41 -1.68 -2.48 7.82
C SER A 41 -2.05 -3.85 7.26
N ILE A 42 -1.52 -4.19 6.07
CA ILE A 42 -1.91 -5.41 5.36
C ILE A 42 -0.67 -6.14 4.87
N GLY A 43 -0.57 -7.45 5.12
CA GLY A 43 0.50 -8.25 4.57
C GLY A 43 0.65 -9.63 5.18
N ASN A 44 1.54 -10.44 4.61
CA ASN A 44 1.94 -11.69 5.24
C ASN A 44 2.76 -11.39 6.51
N LEU A 45 2.36 -11.94 7.65
CA LEU A 45 2.98 -11.68 8.96
C LEU A 45 4.34 -12.37 9.06
N ASN A 46 5.34 -11.74 8.51
CA ASN A 46 6.74 -12.16 8.56
C ASN A 46 7.67 -10.97 8.87
N LYS A 47 8.90 -11.24 9.26
CA LYS A 47 9.89 -10.22 9.67
C LYS A 47 10.13 -9.14 8.62
N ARG A 48 10.05 -9.48 7.33
CA ARG A 48 10.27 -8.51 6.24
C ARG A 48 9.23 -7.39 6.19
N LYS A 49 8.04 -7.60 6.75
CA LYS A 49 6.94 -6.63 6.74
C LYS A 49 6.98 -5.62 7.89
N GLY A 50 7.87 -5.81 8.87
CA GLY A 50 8.12 -4.84 9.93
C GLY A 50 6.95 -4.59 10.88
N PHE A 51 6.07 -5.58 11.08
CA PHE A 51 4.93 -5.43 12.00
C PHE A 51 5.35 -5.24 13.45
N TRP A 52 6.51 -5.78 13.84
CA TRP A 52 7.08 -5.58 15.16
C TRP A 52 7.44 -4.10 15.40
N ASP A 53 8.10 -3.48 14.43
CA ASP A 53 8.45 -2.06 14.46
C ASP A 53 7.20 -1.19 14.44
N LEU A 54 6.20 -1.58 13.64
CA LEU A 54 4.92 -0.87 13.56
C LEU A 54 4.19 -0.86 14.91
N LEU A 55 4.12 -1.98 15.62
CA LEU A 55 3.49 -2.06 16.94
C LEU A 55 4.24 -1.18 17.96
N THR A 56 5.57 -1.18 17.92
CA THR A 56 6.40 -0.33 18.78
C THR A 56 6.15 1.15 18.49
N ALA A 57 6.16 1.56 17.21
CA ALA A 57 5.91 2.93 16.80
C ALA A 57 4.48 3.39 17.16
N PHE A 58 3.49 2.51 16.96
CA PHE A 58 2.09 2.80 17.32
C PHE A 58 1.95 3.02 18.82
N HIS A 59 2.57 2.17 19.66
CA HIS A 59 2.59 2.36 21.11
C HIS A 59 3.18 3.72 21.51
N TRP A 60 4.33 4.10 20.94
CA TRP A 60 4.96 5.38 21.27
C TRP A 60 4.10 6.58 20.86
N ALA A 61 3.44 6.48 19.72
CA ALA A 61 2.63 7.59 19.21
C ALA A 61 1.25 7.73 19.88
N PHE A 62 0.60 6.60 20.31
CA PHE A 62 -0.84 6.60 20.58
C PHE A 62 -1.26 5.85 21.86
N LYS A 63 -0.35 5.37 22.72
CA LYS A 63 -0.71 4.63 23.94
C LYS A 63 -1.67 5.40 24.86
N ASP A 64 -1.61 6.73 24.86
CA ASP A 64 -2.44 7.61 25.69
C ASP A 64 -3.65 8.18 24.89
N MET A 65 -3.94 7.64 23.71
CA MET A 65 -5.02 8.08 22.82
C MET A 65 -5.96 6.88 22.46
N PRO A 66 -6.85 6.47 23.38
CA PRO A 66 -7.64 5.25 23.24
C PRO A 66 -8.62 5.26 22.06
N HIS A 67 -8.89 6.43 21.47
CA HIS A 67 -9.71 6.58 20.27
C HIS A 67 -8.95 6.31 18.96
N VAL A 68 -7.62 6.11 19.04
CA VAL A 68 -6.80 5.71 17.87
C VAL A 68 -6.58 4.22 17.92
N SER A 69 -6.84 3.53 16.81
CA SER A 69 -6.71 2.08 16.67
C SER A 69 -5.84 1.68 15.48
N LEU A 70 -5.33 0.46 15.53
CA LEU A 70 -4.57 -0.16 14.45
C LEU A 70 -5.16 -1.54 14.12
N ILE A 71 -5.49 -1.75 12.87
CA ILE A 71 -5.88 -3.06 12.35
C ILE A 71 -4.72 -3.64 11.55
N ILE A 72 -4.33 -4.88 11.85
CA ILE A 72 -3.35 -5.63 11.06
C ILE A 72 -4.08 -6.80 10.42
N ALA A 73 -4.19 -6.75 9.09
CA ALA A 73 -4.85 -7.77 8.28
C ALA A 73 -3.81 -8.67 7.59
N GLY A 74 -3.87 -9.96 7.89
CA GLY A 74 -2.97 -10.95 7.34
C GLY A 74 -2.72 -12.12 8.27
N ASP A 75 -1.93 -13.06 7.79
CA ASP A 75 -1.54 -14.26 8.54
C ASP A 75 -0.08 -14.59 8.23
N GLY A 76 0.57 -15.34 9.09
CA GLY A 76 1.96 -15.73 8.91
C GLY A 76 2.66 -16.18 10.19
N GLU A 77 3.95 -16.46 10.06
CA GLU A 77 4.76 -17.04 11.13
C GLU A 77 4.89 -16.14 12.38
N GLU A 78 4.72 -14.83 12.23
CA GLU A 78 4.78 -13.87 13.35
C GLU A 78 3.47 -13.65 14.09
N MET A 79 2.36 -14.32 13.71
CA MET A 79 1.04 -14.12 14.33
C MET A 79 1.10 -14.25 15.86
N GLN A 80 1.79 -15.28 16.37
CA GLN A 80 1.87 -15.53 17.81
C GLN A 80 2.76 -14.49 18.52
N SER A 81 3.92 -14.17 17.96
CA SER A 81 4.84 -13.18 18.53
C SER A 81 4.22 -11.77 18.55
N LEU A 82 3.46 -11.41 17.53
CA LEU A 82 2.74 -10.13 17.49
C LEU A 82 1.63 -10.07 18.55
N LYS A 83 0.90 -11.16 18.82
CA LYS A 83 -0.05 -11.21 19.94
C LYS A 83 0.64 -10.99 21.28
N GLU A 84 1.79 -11.62 21.49
CA GLU A 84 2.58 -11.44 22.70
C GLU A 84 3.10 -10.01 22.84
N GLN A 85 3.55 -9.39 21.76
CA GLN A 85 3.98 -7.99 21.76
C GLN A 85 2.80 -7.03 22.07
N ILE A 86 1.63 -7.24 21.48
CA ILE A 86 0.41 -6.48 21.78
C ILE A 86 0.09 -6.53 23.28
N GLN A 87 0.20 -7.72 23.89
CA GLN A 87 0.00 -7.89 25.33
C GLN A 87 1.06 -7.15 26.16
N SER A 88 2.34 -7.29 25.80
CA SER A 88 3.44 -6.66 26.51
C SER A 88 3.42 -5.13 26.45
N LEU A 89 2.90 -4.58 25.35
CA LEU A 89 2.73 -3.13 25.15
C LEU A 89 1.38 -2.59 25.66
N HIS A 90 0.53 -3.44 26.23
CA HIS A 90 -0.83 -3.10 26.69
C HIS A 90 -1.73 -2.47 25.60
N LEU A 91 -1.65 -3.00 24.36
CA LEU A 91 -2.37 -2.49 23.19
C LEU A 91 -3.62 -3.29 22.82
N GLN A 92 -4.12 -4.19 23.67
CA GLN A 92 -5.19 -5.15 23.36
C GLN A 92 -6.50 -4.44 22.95
N GLU A 93 -6.76 -3.26 23.52
CA GLU A 93 -7.97 -2.48 23.23
C GLU A 93 -7.82 -1.60 21.97
N GLN A 94 -6.59 -1.36 21.51
CA GLN A 94 -6.29 -0.48 20.38
C GLN A 94 -5.86 -1.23 19.12
N VAL A 95 -5.34 -2.47 19.25
CA VAL A 95 -4.79 -3.22 18.11
C VAL A 95 -5.56 -4.51 17.87
N LYS A 96 -5.99 -4.71 16.63
CA LYS A 96 -6.71 -5.91 16.19
C LYS A 96 -5.94 -6.65 15.11
N LEU A 97 -5.67 -7.94 15.32
CA LEU A 97 -5.20 -8.87 14.29
C LEU A 97 -6.42 -9.58 13.69
N THR A 98 -6.66 -9.45 12.39
CA THR A 98 -7.87 -10.03 11.76
C THR A 98 -7.66 -11.45 11.23
N GLY A 99 -6.40 -11.86 11.04
CA GLY A 99 -6.10 -13.01 10.20
C GLY A 99 -6.23 -12.67 8.71
N ARG A 100 -6.25 -13.71 7.88
CA ARG A 100 -6.42 -13.57 6.43
C ARG A 100 -7.86 -13.18 6.10
N LEU A 101 -8.02 -12.21 5.22
CA LEU A 101 -9.31 -11.74 4.69
C LEU A 101 -9.40 -12.06 3.19
N SER A 102 -10.61 -12.23 2.67
CA SER A 102 -10.88 -12.20 1.24
C SER A 102 -10.68 -10.80 0.68
N ARG A 103 -10.65 -10.66 -0.65
CA ARG A 103 -10.50 -9.34 -1.29
C ARG A 103 -11.70 -8.43 -1.01
N GLU A 104 -12.88 -8.99 -0.96
CA GLU A 104 -14.13 -8.30 -0.68
C GLU A 104 -14.17 -7.81 0.78
N GLU A 105 -13.81 -8.67 1.74
CA GLU A 105 -13.70 -8.29 3.15
C GLU A 105 -12.65 -7.21 3.36
N LEU A 106 -11.49 -7.32 2.68
CA LEU A 106 -10.42 -6.35 2.75
C LEU A 106 -10.84 -4.99 2.19
N SER A 107 -11.52 -4.98 1.04
CA SER A 107 -12.06 -3.76 0.45
C SER A 107 -13.06 -3.07 1.37
N GLY A 108 -13.99 -3.84 1.94
CA GLY A 108 -14.95 -3.31 2.92
C GLY A 108 -14.25 -2.71 4.14
N LEU A 109 -13.23 -3.39 4.64
CA LEU A 109 -12.46 -2.93 5.80
C LEU A 109 -11.68 -1.64 5.50
N LEU A 110 -11.00 -1.56 4.35
CA LEU A 110 -10.28 -0.36 3.90
C LEU A 110 -11.21 0.86 3.84
N GLY A 111 -12.46 0.66 3.39
CA GLY A 111 -13.47 1.71 3.35
C GLY A 111 -13.87 2.29 4.71
N THR A 112 -13.53 1.63 5.81
CA THR A 112 -13.80 2.07 7.20
C THR A 112 -12.57 2.59 7.94
N CYS A 113 -11.40 2.55 7.31
CA CYS A 113 -10.14 3.02 7.88
C CYS A 113 -9.81 4.43 7.41
N ASP A 114 -8.85 5.07 8.10
CA ASP A 114 -8.45 6.46 7.86
C ASP A 114 -7.08 6.59 7.21
N ALA A 115 -6.15 5.71 7.53
CA ALA A 115 -4.80 5.74 6.97
C ALA A 115 -4.20 4.33 6.83
N PHE A 116 -3.38 4.15 5.81
CA PHE A 116 -2.62 2.93 5.60
C PHE A 116 -1.17 3.10 6.09
N VAL A 117 -0.60 2.06 6.72
CA VAL A 117 0.79 2.08 7.17
C VAL A 117 1.43 0.70 7.00
N LEU A 118 2.64 0.64 6.42
CA LEU A 118 3.41 -0.60 6.33
C LEU A 118 4.91 -0.30 6.44
N ALA A 119 5.57 -0.92 7.41
CA ALA A 119 6.97 -0.68 7.78
C ALA A 119 7.93 -1.71 7.16
N SER A 120 7.71 -2.14 5.94
CA SER A 120 8.47 -3.22 5.28
C SER A 120 9.96 -2.92 5.17
N PHE A 121 10.78 -3.95 5.35
CA PHE A 121 12.23 -3.90 5.07
C PHE A 121 12.53 -4.10 3.58
N ALA A 122 11.63 -4.72 2.83
CA ALA A 122 11.75 -4.91 1.39
C ALA A 122 10.37 -5.13 0.75
N GLU A 123 10.09 -4.38 -0.31
CA GLU A 123 8.96 -4.55 -1.20
C GLU A 123 9.43 -4.56 -2.65
N THR A 124 8.87 -5.44 -3.44
CA THR A 124 9.15 -5.43 -4.90
C THR A 124 8.29 -4.42 -5.65
N PHE A 125 7.08 -4.18 -5.16
CA PHE A 125 6.16 -3.20 -5.71
C PHE A 125 5.26 -2.60 -4.62
N GLY A 126 4.61 -3.45 -3.80
CA GLY A 126 3.70 -3.00 -2.75
C GLY A 126 2.25 -2.87 -3.21
N ILE A 127 1.68 -3.95 -3.77
CA ILE A 127 0.28 -3.98 -4.25
C ILE A 127 -0.70 -3.47 -3.18
N VAL A 128 -0.47 -3.79 -1.91
CA VAL A 128 -1.34 -3.34 -0.81
C VAL A 128 -1.40 -1.81 -0.66
N PHE A 129 -0.35 -1.08 -1.09
CA PHE A 129 -0.38 0.38 -1.14
C PHE A 129 -1.38 0.88 -2.19
N ILE A 130 -1.32 0.31 -3.42
CA ILE A 130 -2.26 0.74 -4.48
C ILE A 130 -3.71 0.28 -4.18
N GLU A 131 -3.92 -0.81 -3.44
CA GLU A 131 -5.23 -1.23 -2.94
C GLU A 131 -5.76 -0.22 -1.91
N ALA A 132 -4.97 0.12 -0.88
CA ALA A 132 -5.38 1.06 0.15
C ALA A 132 -5.55 2.49 -0.37
N MET A 133 -4.57 3.01 -1.10
CA MET A 133 -4.63 4.37 -1.66
C MET A 133 -5.68 4.49 -2.77
N GLY A 134 -6.00 3.37 -3.44
CA GLY A 134 -7.13 3.25 -4.37
C GLY A 134 -8.48 3.53 -3.71
N THR A 135 -8.65 3.30 -2.41
CA THR A 135 -9.83 3.70 -1.64
C THR A 135 -9.78 5.15 -1.13
N GLY A 136 -8.67 5.86 -1.36
CA GLY A 136 -8.45 7.26 -0.95
C GLY A 136 -7.67 7.42 0.36
N LEU A 137 -7.09 6.36 0.93
CA LEU A 137 -6.33 6.44 2.18
C LEU A 137 -4.96 7.08 1.96
N PRO A 138 -4.55 8.06 2.78
CA PRO A 138 -3.17 8.47 2.85
C PRO A 138 -2.31 7.34 3.42
N ALA A 139 -1.03 7.27 3.02
CA ALA A 139 -0.19 6.14 3.32
C ALA A 139 1.15 6.52 3.97
N ILE A 140 1.65 5.64 4.85
CA ILE A 140 3.03 5.67 5.32
C ILE A 140 3.71 4.38 4.86
N GLY A 141 4.83 4.53 4.16
CA GLY A 141 5.66 3.42 3.70
C GLY A 141 7.13 3.62 4.00
N THR A 142 7.94 2.63 3.64
CA THR A 142 9.39 2.67 3.78
C THR A 142 10.08 2.77 2.43
N ILE A 143 11.24 3.40 2.39
CA ILE A 143 12.11 3.49 1.19
C ILE A 143 12.80 2.13 1.03
N CYS A 144 12.13 1.18 0.36
CA CYS A 144 12.58 -0.22 0.30
C CYS A 144 12.37 -0.91 -1.06
N GLY A 145 12.08 -0.14 -2.13
CA GLY A 145 12.06 -0.57 -3.52
C GLY A 145 10.71 -0.48 -4.25
N GLY A 146 9.59 -0.33 -3.55
CA GLY A 146 8.26 -0.25 -4.20
C GLY A 146 7.44 0.97 -3.80
N PRO A 147 7.31 1.27 -2.50
CA PRO A 147 6.48 2.38 -2.02
C PRO A 147 6.89 3.75 -2.55
N GLU A 148 8.17 3.96 -2.89
CA GLU A 148 8.73 5.20 -3.44
C GLU A 148 8.11 5.58 -4.78
N ASP A 149 7.72 4.58 -5.58
CA ASP A 149 7.07 4.81 -6.87
C ASP A 149 5.57 5.10 -6.73
N ILE A 150 5.00 4.88 -5.55
CA ILE A 150 3.56 4.97 -5.29
C ILE A 150 3.21 6.20 -4.48
N ILE A 151 3.89 6.40 -3.34
CA ILE A 151 3.61 7.46 -2.37
C ILE A 151 4.26 8.76 -2.81
N THR A 152 3.48 9.85 -2.87
CA THR A 152 3.94 11.20 -3.13
C THR A 152 3.79 12.07 -1.87
N PRO A 153 4.43 13.25 -1.79
CA PRO A 153 4.26 14.15 -0.65
C PRO A 153 2.81 14.55 -0.36
N GLU A 154 1.93 14.54 -1.39
CA GLU A 154 0.51 14.88 -1.27
C GLU A 154 -0.32 13.69 -0.79
N SER A 155 0.22 12.47 -0.85
CA SER A 155 -0.51 11.25 -0.53
C SER A 155 0.01 10.52 0.72
N GLY A 156 1.12 10.99 1.31
CA GLY A 156 1.65 10.35 2.52
C GLY A 156 3.12 10.61 2.81
N PHE A 157 3.73 9.66 3.51
CA PHE A 157 5.11 9.80 3.99
C PHE A 157 5.93 8.55 3.69
N LEU A 158 7.21 8.77 3.41
CA LEU A 158 8.24 7.73 3.27
C LEU A 158 9.27 7.88 4.38
N ILE A 159 9.67 6.77 4.98
CA ILE A 159 10.70 6.69 6.03
C ILE A 159 11.75 5.64 5.68
N ARG A 160 12.85 5.61 6.40
CA ARG A 160 13.84 4.52 6.25
C ARG A 160 13.33 3.24 6.92
N PRO A 161 13.58 2.05 6.34
CA PRO A 161 13.27 0.78 6.98
C PRO A 161 13.97 0.68 8.36
N GLY A 162 13.24 0.19 9.37
CA GLY A 162 13.75 0.04 10.73
C GLY A 162 13.86 1.33 11.56
N ASP A 163 13.48 2.49 11.00
CA ASP A 163 13.45 3.76 11.73
C ASP A 163 12.13 3.91 12.48
N VAL A 164 12.07 3.28 13.65
CA VAL A 164 10.85 3.25 14.50
C VAL A 164 10.48 4.63 15.02
N ASP A 165 11.47 5.48 15.34
CA ASP A 165 11.24 6.86 15.80
C ASP A 165 10.58 7.69 14.69
N ALA A 166 11.12 7.61 13.46
CA ALA A 166 10.53 8.29 12.31
C ALA A 166 9.13 7.75 11.99
N LEU A 167 8.90 6.44 12.13
CA LEU A 167 7.60 5.83 11.94
C LEU A 167 6.57 6.41 12.91
N ALA A 168 6.88 6.41 14.21
CA ALA A 168 6.02 6.97 15.24
C ALA A 168 5.72 8.46 15.00
N ALA A 169 6.76 9.25 14.68
CA ALA A 169 6.62 10.66 14.38
C ALA A 169 5.74 10.91 13.14
N LYS A 170 5.90 10.11 12.06
CA LYS A 170 5.08 10.26 10.85
C LYS A 170 3.65 9.78 11.02
N MET A 171 3.42 8.74 11.81
CA MET A 171 2.06 8.33 12.19
C MET A 171 1.36 9.45 12.96
N LYS A 172 2.04 10.07 13.92
CA LYS A 172 1.50 11.22 14.67
C LYS A 172 1.25 12.42 13.74
N THR A 173 2.19 12.75 12.85
CA THR A 173 2.04 13.83 11.87
C THR A 173 0.83 13.57 10.97
N LEU A 174 0.67 12.36 10.43
CA LEU A 174 -0.47 12.01 9.57
C LEU A 174 -1.79 12.18 10.32
N TYR A 175 -1.88 11.69 11.55
CA TYR A 175 -3.05 11.89 12.40
C TYR A 175 -3.36 13.39 12.60
N ASP A 176 -2.36 14.19 12.96
CA ASP A 176 -2.53 15.62 13.25
C ASP A 176 -2.94 16.42 12.00
N THR A 177 -2.42 16.04 10.83
CA THR A 177 -2.67 16.72 9.53
C THR A 177 -3.68 16.00 8.63
N TYR A 178 -4.42 15.02 9.14
CA TYR A 178 -5.30 14.15 8.36
C TYR A 178 -6.29 14.90 7.46
N GLU A 179 -6.89 15.98 7.96
CA GLU A 179 -7.86 16.79 7.22
C GLU A 179 -7.25 17.54 6.02
N SER A 180 -5.92 17.63 5.93
CA SER A 180 -5.22 18.24 4.80
C SER A 180 -5.06 17.29 3.61
N PHE A 181 -5.27 15.99 3.80
CA PHE A 181 -5.18 15.02 2.72
C PHE A 181 -6.45 15.02 1.86
N ASP A 182 -6.28 15.25 0.55
CA ASP A 182 -7.35 15.16 -0.44
C ASP A 182 -7.49 13.69 -0.90
N LYS A 183 -8.42 12.98 -0.27
CA LYS A 183 -8.66 11.56 -0.54
C LYS A 183 -8.99 11.27 -2.01
N GLU A 184 -9.70 12.17 -2.67
CA GLU A 184 -10.05 12.00 -4.08
C GLU A 184 -8.81 12.12 -4.98
N LYS A 185 -7.93 13.09 -4.69
CA LYS A 185 -6.64 13.20 -5.41
C LYS A 185 -5.73 12.02 -5.16
N ILE A 186 -5.68 11.48 -3.93
CA ILE A 186 -4.95 10.25 -3.62
C ILE A 186 -5.45 9.11 -4.51
N ARG A 187 -6.76 8.87 -4.54
CA ARG A 187 -7.36 7.88 -5.43
C ARG A 187 -7.02 8.12 -6.90
N GLN A 188 -7.20 9.35 -7.38
CA GLN A 188 -6.94 9.70 -8.78
C GLN A 188 -5.48 9.41 -9.17
N SER A 189 -4.51 9.64 -8.28
CA SER A 189 -3.11 9.32 -8.50
C SER A 189 -2.88 7.82 -8.72
N ILE A 190 -3.66 6.96 -8.07
CA ILE A 190 -3.60 5.50 -8.25
C ILE A 190 -4.34 5.07 -9.52
N VAL A 191 -5.57 5.53 -9.72
CA VAL A 191 -6.38 5.17 -10.90
C VAL A 191 -5.65 5.52 -12.20
N SER A 192 -5.06 6.71 -12.29
CA SER A 192 -4.36 7.18 -13.49
C SER A 192 -3.08 6.40 -13.84
N ARG A 193 -2.54 5.61 -12.91
CA ARG A 193 -1.25 4.93 -13.07
C ARG A 193 -1.36 3.41 -12.99
N PHE A 194 -2.27 2.89 -12.16
CA PHE A 194 -2.29 1.50 -11.74
C PHE A 194 -3.65 0.81 -11.92
N ASP A 195 -4.62 1.44 -12.58
CA ASP A 195 -5.90 0.78 -12.87
C ASP A 195 -5.72 -0.41 -13.82
N PHE A 196 -6.46 -1.51 -13.57
CA PHE A 196 -6.37 -2.74 -14.35
C PHE A 196 -6.73 -2.55 -15.82
N GLN A 197 -7.59 -1.57 -16.15
CA GLN A 197 -7.96 -1.27 -17.54
C GLN A 197 -6.76 -0.68 -18.30
N LEU A 198 -5.97 0.18 -17.66
CA LEU A 198 -4.74 0.73 -18.25
C LEU A 198 -3.71 -0.37 -18.50
N ALA A 199 -3.52 -1.27 -17.55
CA ALA A 199 -2.64 -2.41 -17.71
C ALA A 199 -3.11 -3.31 -18.87
N GLY A 200 -4.41 -3.57 -18.98
CA GLY A 200 -5.02 -4.32 -20.06
C GLY A 200 -4.87 -3.65 -21.44
N GLN A 201 -4.94 -2.32 -21.51
CA GLN A 201 -4.69 -1.55 -22.73
C GLN A 201 -3.23 -1.67 -23.18
N LYS A 202 -2.27 -1.45 -22.27
CA LYS A 202 -0.83 -1.60 -22.54
C LYS A 202 -0.48 -3.02 -23.00
N LEU A 203 -1.04 -4.02 -22.33
CA LEU A 203 -0.82 -5.43 -22.71
C LEU A 203 -1.31 -5.72 -24.13
N ARG A 204 -2.52 -5.26 -24.48
CA ARG A 204 -3.06 -5.42 -25.85
C ARG A 204 -2.19 -4.73 -26.89
N GLN A 205 -1.67 -3.53 -26.59
CA GLN A 205 -0.78 -2.80 -27.47
C GLN A 205 0.50 -3.62 -27.75
N VAL A 206 1.16 -4.11 -26.69
CA VAL A 206 2.39 -4.92 -26.81
C VAL A 206 2.14 -6.18 -27.66
N TYR A 207 1.02 -6.87 -27.44
CA TYR A 207 0.68 -8.04 -28.27
C TYR A 207 0.42 -7.67 -29.73
N SER A 208 -0.24 -6.56 -30.00
CA SER A 208 -0.49 -6.10 -31.39
C SER A 208 0.82 -5.77 -32.10
N GLU A 209 1.72 -5.04 -31.45
CA GLU A 209 3.05 -4.71 -31.97
C GLU A 209 3.88 -5.98 -32.26
N ALA A 210 3.90 -6.93 -31.33
CA ALA A 210 4.61 -8.19 -31.49
C ALA A 210 4.08 -9.02 -32.68
N LEU A 211 2.75 -9.05 -32.87
CA LEU A 211 2.11 -9.74 -33.99
C LEU A 211 2.42 -9.06 -35.35
N GLU A 212 2.50 -7.73 -35.35
CA GLU A 212 2.87 -6.99 -36.57
C GLU A 212 4.33 -7.25 -36.98
N MET A 213 5.25 -7.27 -36.01
CA MET A 213 6.65 -7.57 -36.21
C MET A 213 6.90 -9.01 -36.70
N SER A 214 6.01 -9.95 -36.37
CA SER A 214 6.11 -11.36 -36.78
C SER A 214 5.59 -11.66 -38.19
N LYS A 215 4.93 -10.70 -38.86
CA LYS A 215 4.44 -10.88 -40.22
C LYS A 215 5.62 -10.93 -41.22
N PRO A 216 5.66 -11.90 -42.16
CA PRO A 216 6.68 -11.90 -43.19
C PRO A 216 6.58 -10.61 -44.01
N PRO A 217 7.71 -10.10 -44.52
CA PRO A 217 7.70 -8.92 -45.38
C PRO A 217 6.77 -9.19 -46.58
N LYS A 218 5.88 -8.24 -46.87
CA LYS A 218 5.03 -8.33 -48.06
C LYS A 218 5.93 -8.56 -49.28
N ALA A 219 5.70 -9.66 -50.00
CA ALA A 219 6.38 -9.90 -51.29
C ALA A 219 6.14 -8.67 -52.15
N SER A 220 7.22 -8.00 -52.57
CA SER A 220 7.13 -6.90 -53.54
C SER A 220 6.56 -7.49 -54.84
N GLU A 221 5.32 -7.11 -55.15
CA GLU A 221 4.78 -7.34 -56.50
C GLU A 221 5.66 -6.56 -57.50
N SER A 222 6.44 -7.31 -58.24
CA SER A 222 7.22 -6.82 -59.37
C SER A 222 6.42 -6.92 -60.65
#